data_d0cf99711a0b499e801e7067239f2979
#
_entry.id   d0cf99711a0b499e801e7067239f2979
#
_cell.length_a   1.000
_cell.length_b   1.000
_cell.length_c   1.000
_cell.angle_alpha   90.00
_cell.angle_beta   90.00
_cell.angle_gamma   90.00
#
_symmetry.space_group_name_H-M   'P 1'
#
loop_
_entity.id
_entity.type
_entity.pdbx_description
1 polymer ?
#
loop_
_entity_poly.entity_id
_entity_poly.type
_entity_poly.pdbx_seq_one_letter_code
_entity_poly.pdbx_strand_id
1 'polypeptide(L)'
;AAHSIGWNAVKFQKREPDVCVPEKQKNIIRDTPWGKMTYLDYKWKIEFSVEQYQNLRDYTKMLGMDFIVSCWDEQSVDDIELNVEVDYHKVASALATDISFLKKLAATGKPTILSTGMCTPEQVDAAVVALGDSLKYILACTSTYPSAVDELNLKYIHTLKDTYPHI
;
A
#
# COMPACT_ATOMS: atom_id res chain seq x y z
N ALA A 1 -13.11 3.27 16.30
CA ALA A 1 -14.03 3.58 15.19
C ALA A 1 -14.17 2.39 14.23
N ALA A 2 -13.12 1.93 13.49
CA ALA A 2 -13.26 0.83 12.50
C ALA A 2 -13.90 -0.42 13.08
N HIS A 3 -13.37 -0.94 14.19
CA HIS A 3 -13.92 -2.10 14.90
C HIS A 3 -15.39 -1.92 15.31
N SER A 4 -15.76 -0.74 15.85
CA SER A 4 -17.12 -0.49 16.35
C SER A 4 -18.19 -0.45 15.26
N ILE A 5 -17.82 -0.34 13.99
CA ILE A 5 -18.71 -0.37 12.83
C ILE A 5 -18.57 -1.67 12.02
N GLY A 6 -17.90 -2.70 12.58
CA GLY A 6 -17.85 -4.06 12.02
C GLY A 6 -16.80 -4.30 10.95
N TRP A 7 -15.77 -3.45 10.84
CA TRP A 7 -14.66 -3.70 9.90
C TRP A 7 -13.71 -4.77 10.45
N ASN A 8 -13.20 -5.61 9.55
CA ASN A 8 -12.33 -6.73 9.89
C ASN A 8 -10.84 -6.39 9.84
N ALA A 9 -10.46 -5.30 9.17
CA ALA A 9 -9.08 -4.92 8.99
C ALA A 9 -8.88 -3.41 9.02
N VAL A 10 -7.67 -2.98 9.36
CA VAL A 10 -7.21 -1.60 9.18
C VAL A 10 -5.92 -1.59 8.37
N LYS A 11 -5.72 -0.55 7.56
CA LYS A 11 -4.54 -0.42 6.72
C LYS A 11 -3.83 0.90 7.02
N PHE A 12 -2.51 0.80 7.26
CA PHE A 12 -1.59 1.93 7.35
C PHE A 12 -0.63 1.95 6.17
N GLN A 13 0.10 3.05 6.01
CA GLN A 13 1.04 3.23 4.91
C GLN A 13 2.40 3.63 5.47
N LYS A 14 3.43 2.86 5.15
CA LYS A 14 4.83 3.10 5.55
C LYS A 14 5.65 3.53 4.34
N ARG A 15 6.47 4.55 4.52
CA ARG A 15 7.45 4.99 3.53
C ARG A 15 8.73 5.48 4.19
N GLU A 16 9.83 5.38 3.47
CA GLU A 16 11.04 6.13 3.76
C GLU A 16 10.98 7.44 2.97
N PRO A 17 10.72 8.60 3.63
CA PRO A 17 10.51 9.85 2.91
C PRO A 17 11.67 10.28 2.03
N ASP A 18 12.92 10.02 2.44
CA ASP A 18 14.10 10.35 1.64
C ASP A 18 14.18 9.57 0.32
N VAL A 19 13.62 8.36 0.28
CA VAL A 19 13.54 7.51 -0.91
C VAL A 19 12.32 7.85 -1.75
N CYS A 20 11.15 7.98 -1.11
CA CYS A 20 9.87 8.11 -1.79
C CYS A 20 9.58 9.53 -2.33
N VAL A 21 10.17 10.57 -1.73
CA VAL A 21 9.97 11.96 -2.20
C VAL A 21 10.91 12.24 -3.37
N PRO A 22 10.37 12.56 -4.56
CA PRO A 22 11.20 12.89 -5.70
C PRO A 22 12.14 14.07 -5.39
N GLU A 23 13.42 13.99 -5.80
CA GLU A 23 14.46 14.97 -5.47
C GLU A 23 14.03 16.40 -5.78
N LYS A 24 13.39 16.60 -6.94
CA LYS A 24 12.87 17.92 -7.37
C LYS A 24 11.80 18.51 -6.45
N GLN A 25 11.17 17.68 -5.61
CA GLN A 25 10.08 18.11 -4.72
C GLN A 25 10.53 18.29 -3.27
N LYS A 26 11.65 17.71 -2.86
CA LYS A 26 12.10 17.70 -1.45
C LYS A 26 12.07 19.10 -0.82
N ASN A 27 12.61 20.10 -1.53
CA ASN A 27 12.76 21.46 -1.03
C ASN A 27 11.60 22.41 -1.36
N ILE A 28 10.52 21.91 -1.99
CA ILE A 28 9.33 22.74 -2.26
C ILE A 28 8.63 23.07 -0.96
N ILE A 29 8.46 24.36 -0.70
CA ILE A 29 7.72 24.82 0.49
C ILE A 29 6.22 24.53 0.30
N ARG A 30 5.61 23.92 1.30
CA ARG A 30 4.18 23.61 1.38
C ARG A 30 3.57 24.30 2.59
N ASP A 31 2.33 24.75 2.43
CA ASP A 31 1.49 25.11 3.58
C ASP A 31 0.95 23.82 4.21
N THR A 32 1.18 23.68 5.51
CA THR A 32 0.80 22.49 6.27
C THR A 32 0.05 22.90 7.54
N PRO A 33 -0.65 21.99 8.23
CA PRO A 33 -1.29 22.28 9.53
C PRO A 33 -0.31 22.81 10.60
N TRP A 34 1.00 22.61 10.42
CA TRP A 34 2.06 23.05 11.34
C TRP A 34 2.83 24.29 10.81
N GLY A 35 2.30 24.98 9.81
CA GLY A 35 2.95 26.11 9.17
C GLY A 35 3.70 25.72 7.89
N LYS A 36 4.52 26.65 7.37
CA LYS A 36 5.31 26.45 6.16
C LYS A 36 6.53 25.59 6.46
N MET A 37 6.73 24.55 5.68
CA MET A 37 7.91 23.67 5.75
C MET A 37 8.19 23.06 4.39
N THR A 38 9.36 22.44 4.22
CA THR A 38 9.67 21.71 3.00
C THR A 38 8.73 20.49 2.84
N TYR A 39 8.54 20.04 1.61
CA TYR A 39 7.72 18.86 1.36
C TYR A 39 8.32 17.60 2.02
N LEU A 40 9.65 17.49 2.06
CA LEU A 40 10.34 16.41 2.75
C LEU A 40 10.09 16.45 4.27
N ASP A 41 10.27 17.61 4.91
CA ASP A 41 10.01 17.76 6.36
C ASP A 41 8.56 17.44 6.70
N TYR A 42 7.62 17.86 5.83
CA TYR A 42 6.22 17.50 5.99
C TYR A 42 6.00 15.99 5.93
N LYS A 43 6.66 15.27 5.01
CA LYS A 43 6.55 13.82 4.91
C LYS A 43 7.12 13.12 6.12
N TRP A 44 8.27 13.57 6.63
CA TRP A 44 8.84 13.07 7.89
C TRP A 44 7.91 13.33 9.08
N LYS A 45 7.28 14.47 9.12
CA LYS A 45 6.40 14.85 10.24
C LYS A 45 5.13 14.00 10.34
N ILE A 46 4.66 13.45 9.23
CA ILE A 46 3.45 12.61 9.18
C ILE A 46 3.78 11.11 9.15
N GLU A 47 5.05 10.74 9.04
CA GLU A 47 5.46 9.34 9.05
C GLU A 47 5.51 8.82 10.49
N PHE A 48 5.06 7.57 10.69
CA PHE A 48 5.13 6.91 11.99
C PHE A 48 6.47 6.22 12.19
N SER A 49 6.96 6.23 13.43
CA SER A 49 8.11 5.40 13.82
C SER A 49 7.74 3.90 13.86
N VAL A 50 8.75 3.03 13.83
CA VAL A 50 8.57 1.59 13.98
C VAL A 50 7.82 1.24 15.26
N GLU A 51 8.16 1.89 16.39
CA GLU A 51 7.48 1.72 17.66
C GLU A 51 5.99 2.09 17.58
N GLN A 52 5.65 3.16 16.86
CA GLN A 52 4.25 3.53 16.65
C GLN A 52 3.50 2.49 15.80
N TYR A 53 4.15 1.89 14.78
CA TYR A 53 3.56 0.77 14.04
C TYR A 53 3.34 -0.46 14.91
N GLN A 54 4.29 -0.79 15.81
CA GLN A 54 4.13 -1.88 16.76
C GLN A 54 2.92 -1.64 17.69
N ASN A 55 2.80 -0.45 18.24
CA ASN A 55 1.66 -0.07 19.09
C ASN A 55 0.33 -0.14 18.34
N LEU A 56 0.29 0.31 17.07
CA LEU A 56 -0.89 0.23 16.22
C LEU A 56 -1.26 -1.23 15.90
N ARG A 57 -0.26 -2.08 15.63
CA ARG A 57 -0.45 -3.51 15.41
C ARG A 57 -1.04 -4.18 16.66
N ASP A 58 -0.43 -3.95 17.83
CA ASP A 58 -0.85 -4.58 19.08
C ASP A 58 -2.29 -4.19 19.44
N TYR A 59 -2.63 -2.91 19.28
CA TYR A 59 -3.99 -2.43 19.49
C TYR A 59 -4.99 -3.04 18.50
N THR A 60 -4.59 -3.18 17.23
CA THR A 60 -5.41 -3.79 16.19
C THR A 60 -5.68 -5.27 16.50
N LYS A 61 -4.65 -6.01 16.90
CA LYS A 61 -4.76 -7.42 17.30
C LYS A 61 -5.61 -7.61 18.56
N MET A 62 -5.48 -6.73 19.54
CA MET A 62 -6.33 -6.74 20.73
C MET A 62 -7.83 -6.62 20.39
N LEU A 63 -8.14 -5.92 19.30
CA LEU A 63 -9.51 -5.79 18.79
C LEU A 63 -9.94 -6.95 17.87
N GLY A 64 -9.11 -7.96 17.63
CA GLY A 64 -9.41 -9.08 16.74
C GLY A 64 -9.47 -8.71 15.26
N MET A 65 -8.76 -7.65 14.86
CA MET A 65 -8.72 -7.16 13.48
C MET A 65 -7.40 -7.51 12.79
N ASP A 66 -7.43 -7.58 11.47
CA ASP A 66 -6.21 -7.72 10.66
C ASP A 66 -5.47 -6.38 10.53
N PHE A 67 -4.15 -6.45 10.64
CA PHE A 67 -3.25 -5.31 10.49
C PHE A 67 -2.55 -5.37 9.13
N ILE A 68 -2.84 -4.39 8.27
CA ILE A 68 -2.34 -4.31 6.90
C ILE A 68 -1.39 -3.14 6.78
N VAL A 69 -0.24 -3.32 6.14
CA VAL A 69 0.66 -2.22 5.81
C VAL A 69 0.90 -2.13 4.30
N SER A 70 0.81 -0.91 3.78
CA SER A 70 1.23 -0.57 2.42
C SER A 70 2.60 0.08 2.48
N CYS A 71 3.66 -0.68 2.26
CA CYS A 71 5.02 -0.16 2.11
C CYS A 71 5.18 0.51 0.74
N TRP A 72 5.99 1.57 0.67
CA TRP A 72 6.19 2.36 -0.55
C TRP A 72 7.63 2.29 -1.08
N ASP A 73 8.49 1.55 -0.43
CA ASP A 73 9.88 1.31 -0.78
C ASP A 73 10.38 0.02 -0.12
N GLU A 74 11.51 -0.49 -0.58
CA GLU A 74 12.09 -1.75 -0.10
C GLU A 74 12.58 -1.66 1.35
N GLN A 75 13.09 -0.50 1.80
CA GLN A 75 13.51 -0.28 3.18
C GLN A 75 12.32 -0.38 4.13
N SER A 76 11.18 0.22 3.74
CA SER A 76 9.93 0.12 4.50
C SER A 76 9.43 -1.32 4.63
N VAL A 77 9.66 -2.19 3.62
CA VAL A 77 9.35 -3.63 3.73
C VAL A 77 10.23 -4.27 4.80
N ASP A 78 11.55 -4.01 4.77
CA ASP A 78 12.48 -4.56 5.76
C ASP A 78 12.14 -4.09 7.18
N ASP A 79 11.87 -2.80 7.37
CA ASP A 79 11.51 -2.25 8.68
C ASP A 79 10.25 -2.91 9.25
N ILE A 80 9.24 -3.14 8.42
CA ILE A 80 7.98 -3.77 8.83
C ILE A 80 8.18 -5.26 9.11
N GLU A 81 8.87 -6.00 8.25
CA GLU A 81 9.08 -7.43 8.43
C GLU A 81 9.97 -7.76 9.62
N LEU A 82 10.99 -6.94 9.89
CA LEU A 82 11.89 -7.16 11.02
C LEU A 82 11.27 -6.80 12.38
N ASN A 83 10.34 -5.85 12.41
CA ASN A 83 9.91 -5.23 13.67
C ASN A 83 8.40 -5.26 13.92
N VAL A 84 7.58 -5.44 12.86
CA VAL A 84 6.12 -5.31 12.96
C VAL A 84 5.46 -6.48 12.23
N GLU A 85 4.85 -7.38 12.92
CA GLU A 85 4.11 -8.46 12.29
C GLU A 85 2.84 -7.95 11.59
N VAL A 86 2.68 -8.24 10.27
CA VAL A 86 1.50 -7.89 9.48
C VAL A 86 0.73 -9.13 9.04
N ASP A 87 -0.58 -8.99 8.84
CA ASP A 87 -1.40 -10.07 8.27
C ASP A 87 -1.35 -10.05 6.74
N TYR A 88 -1.28 -8.85 6.16
CA TYR A 88 -1.21 -8.64 4.72
C TYR A 88 -0.30 -7.47 4.38
N HIS A 89 0.42 -7.61 3.28
CA HIS A 89 0.96 -6.46 2.56
C HIS A 89 -0.04 -5.91 1.55
N LYS A 90 0.06 -4.62 1.25
CA LYS A 90 -0.74 -3.99 0.21
C LYS A 90 0.15 -3.22 -0.75
N VAL A 91 0.03 -3.53 -2.03
CA VAL A 91 0.72 -2.82 -3.11
C VAL A 91 -0.16 -1.69 -3.63
N ALA A 92 0.33 -0.45 -3.51
CA ALA A 92 -0.31 0.70 -4.13
C ALA A 92 -0.22 0.61 -5.67
N SER A 93 -1.22 1.15 -6.39
CA SER A 93 -1.23 1.13 -7.86
C SER A 93 0.06 1.72 -8.48
N ALA A 94 0.62 2.76 -7.85
CA ALA A 94 1.85 3.39 -8.29
C ALA A 94 3.10 2.48 -8.25
N LEU A 95 3.05 1.40 -7.47
CA LEU A 95 4.14 0.42 -7.32
C LEU A 95 3.85 -0.91 -8.02
N ALA A 96 2.71 -1.04 -8.67
CA ALA A 96 2.32 -2.28 -9.34
C ALA A 96 3.23 -2.66 -10.52
N THR A 97 3.99 -1.71 -11.05
CA THR A 97 4.96 -1.93 -12.14
C THR A 97 6.40 -2.07 -11.67
N ASP A 98 6.68 -1.92 -10.38
CA ASP A 98 8.00 -2.13 -9.80
C ASP A 98 8.22 -3.61 -9.46
N ILE A 99 8.73 -4.35 -10.44
CA ILE A 99 8.92 -5.80 -10.35
C ILE A 99 9.91 -6.18 -9.24
N SER A 100 10.95 -5.36 -8.97
CA SER A 100 11.90 -5.59 -7.87
C SER A 100 11.19 -5.55 -6.53
N PHE A 101 10.45 -4.49 -6.30
CA PHE A 101 9.65 -4.30 -5.10
C PHE A 101 8.61 -5.43 -4.90
N LEU A 102 7.91 -5.84 -5.97
CA LEU A 102 6.93 -6.94 -5.91
C LEU A 102 7.59 -8.26 -5.53
N LYS A 103 8.74 -8.58 -6.12
CA LYS A 103 9.50 -9.78 -5.75
C LYS A 103 9.99 -9.75 -4.31
N LYS A 104 10.39 -8.58 -3.81
CA LYS A 104 10.76 -8.41 -2.40
C LYS A 104 9.58 -8.69 -1.48
N LEU A 105 8.39 -8.18 -1.79
CA LEU A 105 7.17 -8.49 -1.05
C LEU A 105 6.83 -9.99 -1.11
N ALA A 106 6.91 -10.60 -2.28
CA ALA A 106 6.67 -12.04 -2.44
C ALA A 106 7.62 -12.89 -1.57
N ALA A 107 8.89 -12.47 -1.46
CA ALA A 107 9.89 -13.15 -0.64
C ALA A 107 9.61 -13.12 0.87
N THR A 108 8.75 -12.22 1.35
CA THR A 108 8.31 -12.22 2.76
C THR A 108 7.41 -13.42 3.10
N GLY A 109 6.82 -14.06 2.10
CA GLY A 109 5.83 -15.13 2.28
C GLY A 109 4.48 -14.67 2.83
N LYS A 110 4.29 -13.38 3.07
CA LYS A 110 3.03 -12.82 3.58
C LYS A 110 2.02 -12.65 2.45
N PRO A 111 0.71 -12.86 2.74
CA PRO A 111 -0.32 -12.61 1.76
C PRO A 111 -0.35 -11.14 1.33
N THR A 112 -0.52 -10.92 0.02
CA THR A 112 -0.41 -9.59 -0.59
C THR A 112 -1.69 -9.22 -1.34
N ILE A 113 -2.07 -7.94 -1.24
CA ILE A 113 -3.20 -7.31 -1.94
C ILE A 113 -2.62 -6.36 -3.00
N LEU A 114 -2.97 -6.55 -4.26
CA LEU A 114 -2.50 -5.73 -5.38
C LEU A 114 -3.58 -4.75 -5.85
N SER A 115 -3.27 -3.46 -5.93
CA SER A 115 -4.09 -2.45 -6.63
C SER A 115 -3.60 -2.25 -8.06
N THR A 116 -4.51 -2.18 -9.03
CA THR A 116 -4.19 -2.16 -10.47
C THR A 116 -4.53 -0.84 -11.17
N GLY A 117 -4.77 0.23 -10.44
CA GLY A 117 -5.01 1.54 -11.05
C GLY A 117 -3.82 2.01 -11.89
N MET A 118 -4.09 2.64 -13.03
CA MET A 118 -3.09 3.11 -14.02
C MET A 118 -2.28 2.00 -14.71
N CYS A 119 -2.60 0.73 -14.51
CA CYS A 119 -1.88 -0.39 -15.13
C CYS A 119 -2.57 -0.85 -16.42
N THR A 120 -1.77 -1.23 -17.41
CA THR A 120 -2.26 -2.00 -18.56
C THR A 120 -2.46 -3.47 -18.16
N PRO A 121 -3.24 -4.27 -18.92
CA PRO A 121 -3.38 -5.70 -18.65
C PRO A 121 -2.03 -6.43 -18.56
N GLU A 122 -1.10 -6.14 -19.44
CA GLU A 122 0.24 -6.76 -19.47
C GLU A 122 1.07 -6.40 -18.22
N GLN A 123 0.88 -5.19 -17.69
CA GLN A 123 1.51 -4.79 -16.43
C GLN A 123 0.91 -5.51 -15.23
N VAL A 124 -0.41 -5.75 -15.26
CA VAL A 124 -1.08 -6.56 -14.23
C VAL A 124 -0.60 -8.01 -14.29
N ASP A 125 -0.49 -8.61 -15.48
CA ASP A 125 0.06 -9.96 -15.68
C ASP A 125 1.47 -10.08 -15.10
N ALA A 126 2.35 -9.11 -15.41
CA ALA A 126 3.71 -9.08 -14.89
C ALA A 126 3.73 -8.98 -13.35
N ALA A 127 2.85 -8.18 -12.77
CA ALA A 127 2.73 -8.04 -11.32
C ALA A 127 2.22 -9.33 -10.65
N VAL A 128 1.23 -9.99 -11.24
CA VAL A 128 0.69 -11.28 -10.78
C VAL A 128 1.80 -12.34 -10.78
N VAL A 129 2.57 -12.42 -11.87
CA VAL A 129 3.71 -13.35 -11.97
C VAL A 129 4.78 -13.03 -10.91
N ALA A 130 5.09 -11.75 -10.69
CA ALA A 130 6.11 -11.33 -9.72
C ALA A 130 5.72 -11.64 -8.26
N LEU A 131 4.44 -11.51 -7.93
CA LEU A 131 3.91 -11.81 -6.59
C LEU A 131 3.66 -13.31 -6.37
N GLY A 132 3.36 -14.07 -7.43
CA GLY A 132 3.14 -15.52 -7.35
C GLY A 132 2.14 -15.91 -6.25
N ASP A 133 2.46 -16.94 -5.48
CA ASP A 133 1.58 -17.51 -4.43
C ASP A 133 1.27 -16.55 -3.28
N SER A 134 2.04 -15.47 -3.12
CA SER A 134 1.76 -14.44 -2.10
C SER A 134 0.53 -13.60 -2.45
N LEU A 135 0.17 -13.49 -3.72
CA LEU A 135 -0.98 -12.68 -4.15
C LEU A 135 -2.29 -13.35 -3.75
N LYS A 136 -3.13 -12.63 -2.99
CA LYS A 136 -4.43 -13.13 -2.53
C LYS A 136 -5.62 -12.32 -3.04
N TYR A 137 -5.42 -11.04 -3.33
CA TYR A 137 -6.49 -10.19 -3.84
C TYR A 137 -5.96 -9.22 -4.88
N ILE A 138 -6.74 -9.02 -5.95
CA ILE A 138 -6.53 -7.97 -6.95
C ILE A 138 -7.68 -6.97 -6.84
N LEU A 139 -7.34 -5.68 -6.74
CA LEU A 139 -8.31 -4.60 -6.65
C LEU A 139 -8.39 -3.84 -7.96
N ALA A 140 -9.57 -3.79 -8.57
CA ALA A 140 -9.87 -2.89 -9.67
C ALA A 140 -9.94 -1.45 -9.11
N CYS A 141 -8.97 -0.62 -9.46
CA CYS A 141 -8.83 0.73 -8.92
C CYS A 141 -8.90 1.79 -10.01
N THR A 142 -9.60 2.88 -9.74
CA THR A 142 -9.50 4.15 -10.48
C THR A 142 -8.57 5.08 -9.72
N SER A 143 -7.60 5.70 -10.40
CA SER A 143 -6.50 6.43 -9.73
C SER A 143 -6.69 7.95 -9.66
N THR A 144 -7.81 8.48 -10.12
CA THR A 144 -8.20 9.88 -9.88
C THR A 144 -8.68 10.06 -8.44
N TYR A 145 -8.32 11.18 -7.81
CA TYR A 145 -8.58 11.45 -6.40
C TYR A 145 -9.17 12.86 -6.20
N PRO A 146 -10.48 12.99 -5.93
CA PRO A 146 -11.52 11.96 -5.97
C PRO A 146 -11.82 11.51 -7.42
N SER A 147 -12.26 10.26 -7.60
CA SER A 147 -12.74 9.78 -8.89
C SER A 147 -14.19 10.19 -9.12
N ALA A 148 -14.50 10.65 -10.35
CA ALA A 148 -15.88 10.88 -10.77
C ALA A 148 -16.59 9.54 -11.02
N VAL A 149 -17.92 9.53 -10.95
CA VAL A 149 -18.70 8.28 -11.11
C VAL A 149 -18.57 7.69 -12.52
N ASP A 150 -18.44 8.52 -13.53
CA ASP A 150 -18.26 8.14 -14.94
C ASP A 150 -16.85 7.64 -15.28
N GLU A 151 -15.87 7.87 -14.39
CA GLU A 151 -14.51 7.29 -14.50
C GLU A 151 -14.43 5.86 -13.95
N LEU A 152 -15.45 5.40 -13.20
CA LEU A 152 -15.44 4.08 -12.57
C LEU A 152 -15.77 2.98 -13.58
N ASN A 153 -14.84 2.04 -13.76
CA ASN A 153 -15.05 0.85 -14.58
C ASN A 153 -15.28 -0.39 -13.70
N LEU A 154 -16.45 -0.49 -13.07
CA LEU A 154 -16.77 -1.61 -12.18
C LEU A 154 -16.85 -2.96 -12.91
N LYS A 155 -17.10 -2.96 -14.23
CA LYS A 155 -17.09 -4.20 -15.05
C LYS A 155 -15.70 -4.83 -15.14
N TYR A 156 -14.63 -4.05 -14.92
CA TYR A 156 -13.26 -4.57 -14.88
C TYR A 156 -13.06 -5.62 -13.76
N ILE A 157 -13.86 -5.59 -12.71
CA ILE A 157 -13.86 -6.62 -11.66
C ILE A 157 -14.17 -8.00 -12.27
N HIS A 158 -15.12 -8.10 -13.20
CA HIS A 158 -15.44 -9.36 -13.88
C HIS A 158 -14.26 -9.83 -14.75
N THR A 159 -13.64 -8.90 -15.50
CA THR A 159 -12.46 -9.22 -16.31
C THR A 159 -11.34 -9.78 -15.44
N LEU A 160 -11.02 -9.14 -14.30
CA LEU A 160 -10.00 -9.63 -13.38
C LEU A 160 -10.35 -11.02 -12.83
N LYS A 161 -11.61 -11.22 -12.44
CA LYS A 161 -12.08 -12.52 -11.91
C LYS A 161 -12.00 -13.64 -12.95
N ASP A 162 -12.32 -13.34 -14.21
CA ASP A 162 -12.26 -14.32 -15.31
C ASP A 162 -10.81 -14.62 -15.70
N THR A 163 -9.93 -13.61 -15.66
CA THR A 163 -8.50 -13.76 -15.99
C THR A 163 -7.72 -14.49 -14.88
N TYR A 164 -8.04 -14.20 -13.61
CA TYR A 164 -7.33 -14.74 -12.43
C TYR A 164 -8.30 -15.48 -11.50
N PRO A 165 -8.89 -16.61 -11.90
CA PRO A 165 -9.98 -17.27 -11.17
C PRO A 165 -9.56 -17.87 -9.82
N HIS A 166 -8.27 -17.92 -9.53
CA HIS A 166 -7.70 -18.47 -8.30
C HIS A 166 -7.30 -17.42 -7.27
N ILE A 167 -7.53 -16.12 -7.58
CA ILE A 167 -7.15 -14.98 -6.73
C ILE A 167 -8.40 -14.28 -6.22
#